data_649c05e23da644238ab8ed9c1f418912
#
_entry.id   649c05e23da644238ab8ed9c1f418912
#
_cell.length_a   1.000
_cell.length_b   1.000
_cell.length_c   1.000
_cell.angle_alpha   90.00
_cell.angle_beta   90.00
_cell.angle_gamma   90.00
#
_symmetry.space_group_name_H-M   'P 1'
#
loop_
_entity.id
_entity.type
_entity.pdbx_description
1 polymer ?
#
loop_
_entity_poly.entity_id
_entity_poly.type
_entity_poly.pdbx_seq_one_letter_code
_entity_poly.pdbx_strand_id
1 'polypeptide(L)'
;MNYDILIIGAGFAGSTLAQKFAEIGKKVLIIDKREHIGGNMFEDYRKNGVRIHKYGPHIFHTNDKEVFKYLKNFAEFYFYEHRVIGYIDGNYVPIPFNFKSLEILFNKKESNEIKSKLLGKYGDRKKVSILDLL
;
A
#
# COMPACT_ATOMS: atom_id res chain seq x y z
N MET A 1 1.87 29.44 -26.04
CA MET A 1 2.61 28.14 -26.01
C MET A 1 1.63 27.08 -26.46
N ASN A 2 2.03 26.22 -27.38
CA ASN A 2 1.19 25.10 -27.82
C ASN A 2 1.67 23.84 -27.14
N TYR A 3 0.76 23.05 -26.55
CA TYR A 3 1.00 21.73 -25.99
C TYR A 3 0.35 20.68 -26.84
N ASP A 4 0.97 19.51 -26.96
CA ASP A 4 0.43 18.35 -27.71
C ASP A 4 -0.51 17.53 -26.81
N ILE A 5 -0.24 17.49 -25.50
CA ILE A 5 -0.94 16.65 -24.52
C ILE A 5 -1.27 17.50 -23.28
N LEU A 6 -2.50 17.36 -22.81
CA LEU A 6 -2.95 17.84 -21.50
C LEU A 6 -3.22 16.66 -20.58
N ILE A 7 -2.59 16.65 -19.41
CA ILE A 7 -2.81 15.65 -18.36
C ILE A 7 -3.43 16.32 -17.14
N ILE A 8 -4.51 15.75 -16.64
CA ILE A 8 -5.19 16.23 -15.44
C ILE A 8 -4.85 15.30 -14.29
N GLY A 9 -4.09 15.81 -13.31
CA GLY A 9 -3.60 15.10 -12.15
C GLY A 9 -2.09 14.83 -12.21
N ALA A 10 -1.36 15.35 -11.24
CA ALA A 10 0.10 15.20 -11.09
C ALA A 10 0.49 14.09 -10.07
N GLY A 11 -0.34 13.06 -9.93
CA GLY A 11 -0.02 11.84 -9.19
C GLY A 11 0.83 10.88 -10.02
N PHE A 12 1.11 9.67 -9.52
CA PHE A 12 1.96 8.69 -10.20
C PHE A 12 1.53 8.38 -11.63
N ALA A 13 0.23 8.17 -11.86
CA ALA A 13 -0.27 7.88 -13.21
C ALA A 13 -0.02 9.04 -14.17
N GLY A 14 -0.38 10.27 -13.78
CA GLY A 14 -0.19 11.45 -14.62
C GLY A 14 1.29 11.75 -14.87
N SER A 15 2.13 11.64 -13.86
CA SER A 15 3.58 11.87 -13.99
C SER A 15 4.24 10.81 -14.88
N THR A 16 3.84 9.54 -14.76
CA THR A 16 4.35 8.46 -15.63
C THR A 16 3.96 8.68 -17.09
N LEU A 17 2.69 9.03 -17.35
CA LEU A 17 2.23 9.33 -18.71
C LEU A 17 2.95 10.54 -19.29
N ALA A 18 3.11 11.61 -18.49
CA ALA A 18 3.81 12.80 -18.93
C ALA A 18 5.25 12.50 -19.33
N GLN A 19 5.97 11.73 -18.52
CA GLN A 19 7.34 11.32 -18.79
C GLN A 19 7.41 10.49 -20.09
N LYS A 20 6.49 9.53 -20.28
CA LYS A 20 6.45 8.69 -21.47
C LYS A 20 6.14 9.49 -22.74
N PHE A 21 5.24 10.46 -22.70
CA PHE A 21 4.99 11.34 -23.81
C PHE A 21 6.16 12.27 -24.09
N ALA A 22 6.83 12.78 -23.07
CA ALA A 22 8.02 13.61 -23.23
C ALA A 22 9.19 12.84 -23.85
N GLU A 23 9.38 11.56 -23.52
CA GLU A 23 10.39 10.69 -24.12
C GLU A 23 10.24 10.55 -25.64
N ILE A 24 9.01 10.63 -26.17
CA ILE A 24 8.73 10.62 -27.63
C ILE A 24 8.58 12.03 -28.21
N GLY A 25 9.09 13.05 -27.53
CA GLY A 25 9.18 14.43 -28.03
C GLY A 25 7.89 15.24 -27.94
N LYS A 26 6.85 14.79 -27.23
CA LYS A 26 5.61 15.53 -27.08
C LYS A 26 5.75 16.63 -26.01
N LYS A 27 5.14 17.80 -26.27
CA LYS A 27 5.02 18.88 -25.30
C LYS A 27 3.82 18.61 -24.40
N VAL A 28 4.08 18.35 -23.12
CA VAL A 28 3.05 17.95 -22.16
C VAL A 28 2.80 19.07 -21.17
N LEU A 29 1.52 19.37 -20.93
CA LEU A 29 1.05 20.19 -19.83
C LEU A 29 0.37 19.29 -18.80
N ILE A 30 0.80 19.39 -17.54
CA ILE A 30 0.13 18.74 -16.42
C ILE A 30 -0.55 19.80 -15.58
N ILE A 31 -1.81 19.59 -15.23
CA ILE A 31 -2.55 20.44 -14.29
C ILE A 31 -3.05 19.58 -13.12
N ASP A 32 -3.04 20.12 -11.92
CA ASP A 32 -3.59 19.48 -10.72
C ASP A 32 -4.40 20.51 -9.92
N LYS A 33 -5.40 20.02 -9.18
CA LYS A 33 -6.17 20.84 -8.25
C LYS A 33 -5.45 21.18 -6.96
N ARG A 34 -4.39 20.42 -6.65
CA ARG A 34 -3.57 20.59 -5.45
C ARG A 34 -2.41 21.51 -5.74
N GLU A 35 -1.94 22.20 -4.71
CA GLU A 35 -0.77 23.09 -4.76
C GLU A 35 0.57 22.34 -4.78
N HIS A 36 0.54 21.00 -4.80
CA HIS A 36 1.71 20.13 -4.82
C HIS A 36 1.57 19.01 -5.85
N ILE A 37 2.68 18.49 -6.31
CA ILE A 37 2.78 17.29 -7.16
C ILE A 37 2.78 16.02 -6.29
N GLY A 38 2.76 14.83 -6.91
CA GLY A 38 2.84 13.53 -6.24
C GLY A 38 1.48 12.93 -5.86
N GLY A 39 0.39 13.72 -5.93
CA GLY A 39 -0.96 13.20 -5.62
C GLY A 39 -1.04 12.70 -4.18
N ASN A 40 -1.57 11.49 -3.99
CA ASN A 40 -1.66 10.87 -2.65
C ASN A 40 -0.31 10.38 -2.10
N MET A 41 0.74 10.34 -2.94
CA MET A 41 2.09 9.95 -2.53
C MET A 41 2.90 11.14 -1.99
N PHE A 42 2.29 12.33 -1.92
CA PHE A 42 2.95 13.51 -1.42
C PHE A 42 3.29 13.39 0.07
N GLU A 43 4.54 13.70 0.36
CA GLU A 43 5.08 13.79 1.72
C GLU A 43 5.39 15.23 2.07
N ASP A 44 5.24 15.57 3.31
CA ASP A 44 5.52 16.90 3.84
C ASP A 44 6.38 16.82 5.09
N TYR A 45 6.97 17.93 5.49
CA TYR A 45 7.75 18.02 6.71
C TYR A 45 6.97 18.80 7.78
N ARG A 46 6.87 18.24 8.96
CA ARG A 46 6.41 19.02 10.11
C ARG A 46 7.48 20.03 10.54
N LYS A 47 7.07 21.04 11.32
CA LYS A 47 7.97 22.07 11.84
C LYS A 47 9.20 21.54 12.58
N ASN A 48 9.11 20.34 13.15
CA ASN A 48 10.21 19.64 13.85
C ASN A 48 11.11 18.82 12.90
N GLY A 49 10.94 18.93 11.59
CA GLY A 49 11.74 18.20 10.58
C GLY A 49 11.30 16.76 10.32
N VAL A 50 10.26 16.27 10.99
CA VAL A 50 9.73 14.91 10.75
C VAL A 50 8.94 14.88 9.45
N ARG A 51 9.33 13.98 8.53
CA ARG A 51 8.61 13.71 7.29
C ARG A 51 7.33 12.94 7.60
N ILE A 52 6.23 13.34 7.01
CA ILE A 52 4.92 12.72 7.19
C ILE A 52 4.28 12.41 5.83
N HIS A 53 3.58 11.29 5.77
CA HIS A 53 2.69 10.95 4.67
C HIS A 53 1.37 11.69 4.83
N LYS A 54 1.17 12.75 4.04
CA LYS A 54 0.02 13.67 4.21
C LYS A 54 -1.34 12.99 4.01
N TYR A 55 -1.40 11.98 3.14
CA TYR A 55 -2.64 11.30 2.75
C TYR A 55 -2.70 9.84 3.23
N GLY A 56 -1.99 9.53 4.28
CA GLY A 56 -1.88 8.19 4.85
C GLY A 56 -0.62 7.45 4.40
N PRO A 57 -0.22 6.40 5.13
CA PRO A 57 0.98 5.64 4.83
C PRO A 57 0.86 4.99 3.46
N HIS A 58 1.92 5.09 2.68
CA HIS A 58 2.04 4.45 1.39
C HIS A 58 3.38 3.71 1.31
N ILE A 59 3.29 2.44 0.97
CA ILE A 59 4.43 1.55 0.85
C ILE A 59 4.32 0.91 -0.53
N PHE A 60 5.41 0.99 -1.30
CA PHE A 60 5.42 0.38 -2.61
C PHE A 60 5.59 -1.14 -2.49
N HIS A 61 4.73 -1.87 -3.16
CA HIS A 61 4.86 -3.32 -3.33
C HIS A 61 4.45 -3.71 -4.75
N THR A 62 5.16 -4.64 -5.34
CA THR A 62 4.83 -5.22 -6.65
C THR A 62 5.44 -6.60 -6.81
N ASN A 63 4.79 -7.45 -7.58
CA ASN A 63 5.35 -8.70 -8.10
C ASN A 63 5.88 -8.55 -9.52
N ASP A 64 5.70 -7.37 -10.14
CA ASP A 64 6.14 -7.07 -11.49
C ASP A 64 7.56 -6.48 -11.45
N LYS A 65 8.50 -7.24 -12.01
CA LYS A 65 9.92 -6.86 -12.04
C LYS A 65 10.19 -5.66 -12.96
N GLU A 66 9.43 -5.49 -14.03
CA GLU A 66 9.60 -4.38 -14.97
C GLU A 66 9.11 -3.07 -14.35
N VAL A 67 8.00 -3.10 -13.61
CA VAL A 67 7.52 -1.94 -12.83
C VAL A 67 8.56 -1.54 -11.80
N PHE A 68 9.12 -2.50 -11.06
CA PHE A 68 10.16 -2.20 -10.07
C PHE A 68 11.42 -1.62 -10.71
N LYS A 69 11.88 -2.21 -11.82
CA LYS A 69 13.03 -1.71 -12.59
C LYS A 69 12.80 -0.28 -13.09
N TYR A 70 11.61 0.00 -13.61
CA TYR A 70 11.24 1.35 -14.07
C TYR A 70 11.32 2.36 -12.93
N LEU A 71 10.75 2.07 -11.78
CA LEU A 71 10.74 2.98 -10.63
C LEU A 71 12.12 3.23 -10.02
N LYS A 72 13.04 2.26 -10.12
CA LYS A 72 14.44 2.44 -9.70
C LYS A 72 15.20 3.52 -10.47
N ASN A 73 14.71 3.96 -11.62
CA ASN A 73 15.29 5.09 -12.32
C ASN A 73 15.03 6.44 -11.63
N PHE A 74 14.07 6.49 -10.71
CA PHE A 74 13.62 7.73 -10.08
C PHE A 74 13.88 7.76 -8.57
N ALA A 75 14.02 6.61 -7.92
CA ALA A 75 14.18 6.53 -6.47
C ALA A 75 14.99 5.31 -6.05
N GLU A 76 15.64 5.43 -4.90
CA GLU A 76 16.20 4.29 -4.17
C GLU A 76 15.11 3.66 -3.30
N PHE A 77 15.11 2.32 -3.24
CA PHE A 77 14.16 1.55 -2.47
C PHE A 77 14.88 0.76 -1.38
N TYR A 78 14.37 0.88 -0.16
CA TYR A 78 14.83 0.10 0.98
C TYR A 78 13.82 -1.00 1.28
N PHE A 79 14.32 -2.16 1.66
CA PHE A 79 13.45 -3.23 2.13
C PHE A 79 12.76 -2.79 3.42
N TYR A 80 11.43 -2.90 3.44
CA TYR A 80 10.61 -2.55 4.58
C TYR A 80 9.55 -3.63 4.83
N GLU A 81 9.60 -4.25 6.01
CA GLU A 81 8.59 -5.20 6.44
C GLU A 81 7.51 -4.46 7.23
N HIS A 82 6.37 -4.26 6.59
CA HIS A 82 5.24 -3.57 7.21
C HIS A 82 4.53 -4.46 8.22
N ARG A 83 4.45 -4.00 9.46
CA ARG A 83 3.73 -4.68 10.54
C ARG A 83 2.68 -3.74 11.12
N VAL A 84 1.45 -4.19 11.10
CA VAL A 84 0.34 -3.49 11.72
C VAL A 84 -0.04 -4.20 13.01
N ILE A 85 -0.24 -3.44 14.06
CA ILE A 85 -0.66 -3.91 15.38
C ILE A 85 -1.96 -3.21 15.72
N GLY A 86 -3.00 -3.99 16.03
CA GLY A 86 -4.24 -3.50 16.60
C GLY A 86 -4.23 -3.58 18.12
N TYR A 87 -5.05 -2.76 18.77
CA TYR A 87 -5.30 -2.85 20.20
C TYR A 87 -6.73 -3.31 20.43
N ILE A 88 -6.90 -4.52 21.00
CA ILE A 88 -8.18 -5.20 21.16
C ILE A 88 -8.22 -5.77 22.59
N ASP A 89 -9.23 -5.43 23.36
CA ASP A 89 -9.48 -5.93 24.71
C ASP A 89 -8.22 -5.91 25.62
N GLY A 90 -7.51 -4.78 25.59
CA GLY A 90 -6.30 -4.62 26.41
C GLY A 90 -5.03 -5.26 25.82
N ASN A 91 -5.10 -5.91 24.66
CA ASN A 91 -3.99 -6.64 24.07
C ASN A 91 -3.55 -6.04 22.73
N TYR A 92 -2.23 -6.08 22.46
CA TYR A 92 -1.66 -5.77 21.16
C TYR A 92 -1.66 -7.02 20.28
N VAL A 93 -2.37 -6.99 19.16
CA VAL A 93 -2.53 -8.13 18.25
C VAL A 93 -2.06 -7.78 16.84
N PRO A 94 -1.43 -8.72 16.12
CA PRO A 94 -1.04 -8.49 14.73
C PRO A 94 -2.28 -8.36 13.83
N ILE A 95 -2.19 -7.44 12.86
CA ILE A 95 -3.17 -7.21 11.80
C ILE A 95 -2.45 -7.45 10.45
N PRO A 96 -3.01 -8.17 9.49
CA PRO A 96 -4.33 -8.85 9.53
C PRO A 96 -4.38 -9.95 10.60
N PHE A 97 -5.60 -10.19 11.08
CA PHE A 97 -5.87 -11.19 12.10
C PHE A 97 -5.40 -12.58 11.65
N ASN A 98 -4.68 -13.31 12.52
CA ASN A 98 -4.05 -14.59 12.20
C ASN A 98 -4.00 -15.50 13.43
N PHE A 99 -3.39 -16.68 13.33
CA PHE A 99 -3.31 -17.62 14.43
C PHE A 99 -2.61 -17.06 15.67
N LYS A 100 -1.66 -16.14 15.51
CA LYS A 100 -1.04 -15.44 16.63
C LYS A 100 -2.03 -14.53 17.36
N SER A 101 -2.95 -13.91 16.63
CA SER A 101 -4.03 -13.12 17.22
C SER A 101 -4.95 -13.96 18.08
N LEU A 102 -5.27 -15.20 17.64
CA LEU A 102 -6.03 -16.16 18.45
C LEU A 102 -5.31 -16.54 19.75
N GLU A 103 -4.00 -16.77 19.69
CA GLU A 103 -3.19 -17.11 20.88
C GLU A 103 -3.11 -15.97 21.89
N ILE A 104 -3.24 -14.74 21.45
CA ILE A 104 -3.19 -13.56 22.31
C ILE A 104 -4.55 -13.30 22.97
N LEU A 105 -5.65 -13.45 22.20
CA LEU A 105 -6.98 -13.05 22.64
C LEU A 105 -7.76 -14.15 23.37
N PHE A 106 -7.44 -15.40 23.11
CA PHE A 106 -8.17 -16.55 23.67
C PHE A 106 -7.25 -17.40 24.55
N ASN A 107 -7.82 -18.12 25.49
CA ASN A 107 -7.05 -19.11 26.25
C ASN A 107 -6.58 -20.26 25.32
N LYS A 108 -5.60 -21.06 25.80
CA LYS A 108 -4.96 -22.11 25.00
C LYS A 108 -5.96 -23.14 24.45
N LYS A 109 -6.99 -23.49 25.22
CA LYS A 109 -7.99 -24.48 24.79
C LYS A 109 -8.85 -23.91 23.65
N GLU A 110 -9.43 -22.76 23.86
CA GLU A 110 -10.27 -22.06 22.87
C GLU A 110 -9.49 -21.77 21.58
N SER A 111 -8.27 -21.23 21.71
CA SER A 111 -7.40 -20.94 20.56
C SER A 111 -7.14 -22.20 19.72
N ASN A 112 -6.84 -23.35 20.36
CA ASN A 112 -6.60 -24.60 19.66
C ASN A 112 -7.88 -25.16 19.01
N GLU A 113 -9.03 -25.06 19.67
CA GLU A 113 -10.31 -25.46 19.09
C GLU A 113 -10.67 -24.64 17.84
N ILE A 114 -10.53 -23.32 17.90
CA ILE A 114 -10.77 -22.43 16.75
C ILE A 114 -9.82 -22.77 15.61
N LYS A 115 -8.51 -22.93 15.89
CA LYS A 115 -7.51 -23.30 14.89
C LYS A 115 -7.86 -24.64 14.22
N SER A 116 -8.21 -25.65 15.01
CA SER A 116 -8.56 -26.98 14.49
C SER A 116 -9.81 -26.92 13.59
N LYS A 117 -10.83 -26.16 13.98
CA LYS A 117 -12.02 -25.95 13.16
C LYS A 117 -11.70 -25.24 11.85
N LEU A 118 -10.89 -24.18 11.89
CA LEU A 118 -10.50 -23.43 10.69
C LEU A 118 -9.66 -24.30 9.74
N LEU A 119 -8.68 -25.02 10.27
CA LEU A 119 -7.84 -25.91 9.47
C LEU A 119 -8.64 -27.09 8.90
N GLY A 120 -9.54 -27.69 9.67
CA GLY A 120 -10.39 -28.78 9.19
C GLY A 120 -11.36 -28.34 8.09
N LYS A 121 -11.86 -27.11 8.16
CA LYS A 121 -12.82 -26.59 7.16
C LYS A 121 -12.15 -26.00 5.91
N TYR A 122 -10.97 -25.37 6.07
CA TYR A 122 -10.37 -24.51 5.03
C TYR A 122 -8.88 -24.79 4.77
N GLY A 123 -8.24 -25.69 5.52
CA GLY A 123 -6.78 -25.86 5.51
C GLY A 123 -6.16 -26.16 4.14
N ASP A 124 -6.90 -26.82 3.25
CA ASP A 124 -6.45 -27.15 1.90
C ASP A 124 -6.73 -26.05 0.87
N ARG A 125 -7.38 -24.97 1.27
CA ARG A 125 -7.77 -23.87 0.38
C ARG A 125 -6.76 -22.75 0.43
N LYS A 126 -6.25 -22.32 -0.73
CA LYS A 126 -5.39 -21.12 -0.85
C LYS A 126 -6.17 -19.81 -0.64
N LYS A 127 -7.47 -19.81 -0.93
CA LYS A 127 -8.38 -18.68 -0.78
C LYS A 127 -9.75 -19.19 -0.35
N VAL A 128 -10.40 -18.45 0.51
CA VAL A 128 -11.79 -18.69 0.96
C VAL A 128 -12.59 -17.43 0.66
N SER A 129 -13.78 -17.60 0.07
CA SER A 129 -14.70 -16.48 -0.16
C SER A 129 -15.21 -15.95 1.18
N ILE A 130 -15.41 -14.64 1.28
CA ILE A 130 -16.05 -14.03 2.45
C ILE A 130 -17.46 -14.61 2.66
N LEU A 131 -18.17 -14.93 1.58
CA LEU A 131 -19.51 -15.55 1.64
C LEU A 131 -19.47 -16.97 2.22
N ASP A 132 -18.36 -17.67 2.12
CA ASP A 132 -18.19 -19.01 2.74
C ASP A 132 -17.90 -18.92 4.26
N LEU A 133 -17.63 -17.73 4.78
CA LEU A 133 -17.35 -17.47 6.19
C LEU A 133 -18.58 -16.99 6.97
N LEU A 134 -19.63 -16.60 6.28
CA LEU A 134 -20.93 -16.19 6.84
C LEU A 134 -21.84 -17.40 7.02
#